data_f637f347a5d089590b81a09532cba43e
#
_entry.id   f637f347a5d089590b81a09532cba43e
#
_cell.length_a   1.000
_cell.length_b   1.000
_cell.length_c   1.000
_cell.angle_alpha   90.00
_cell.angle_beta   90.00
_cell.angle_gamma   90.00
#
_symmetry.space_group_name_H-M   'P 1'
#
loop_
_entity.id
_entity.type
_entity.pdbx_description
1 polymer ?
#
loop_
_entity_poly.entity_id
_entity_poly.type
_entity_poly.pdbx_seq_one_letter_code
_entity_poly.pdbx_strand_id
1 'polypeptide(L)'
;MLEIGAGCGAITGALAKKANSVTCVELSKRRSTINATRNKEFDNIEIFVGNFQTVEKDLGQFDVITLIGVLEYAQYYISSKKPYEEFLKIVLKHLKPNGKLILAIENKLGMKYWAGCKEDHNGGYFESIENYPNNKGVRTFSRGELEKMFIDTGYSNHEFYYPYPDYKLPMVIYSDKFLPSIGDLRNNMRNFDGDRFILFDEGKAFDNVIENGLFPEFSNSFLVIAYK
;
A
#
# COMPACT_ATOMS: atom_id res chain seq x y z
N MET A 1 17.90 -3.10 -1.28
CA MET A 1 16.48 -2.75 -1.39
C MET A 1 16.29 -1.27 -1.05
N LEU A 2 15.22 -0.64 -1.54
CA LEU A 2 14.81 0.72 -1.13
C LEU A 2 13.46 0.63 -0.43
N GLU A 3 13.33 1.20 0.76
CA GLU A 3 12.07 1.36 1.51
C GLU A 3 11.68 2.84 1.50
N ILE A 4 10.63 3.19 0.76
CA ILE A 4 10.11 4.56 0.71
C ILE A 4 8.99 4.71 1.73
N GLY A 5 9.08 5.74 2.60
CA GLY A 5 8.14 5.93 3.69
C GLY A 5 8.37 4.95 4.84
N ALA A 6 9.64 4.73 5.23
CA ALA A 6 10.02 3.74 6.24
C ALA A 6 9.39 3.97 7.64
N GLY A 7 8.86 5.16 7.90
CA GLY A 7 8.21 5.50 9.15
C GLY A 7 9.08 5.25 10.38
N CYS A 8 8.50 4.60 11.38
CA CYS A 8 9.21 4.20 12.61
C CYS A 8 9.93 2.83 12.48
N GLY A 9 10.12 2.32 11.27
CA GLY A 9 10.89 1.11 11.01
C GLY A 9 10.18 -0.20 11.34
N ALA A 10 8.86 -0.24 11.22
CA ALA A 10 8.08 -1.45 11.55
C ALA A 10 8.43 -2.63 10.63
N ILE A 11 8.73 -2.35 9.35
CA ILE A 11 9.06 -3.35 8.32
C ILE A 11 10.56 -3.42 8.09
N THR A 12 11.29 -2.32 8.28
CA THR A 12 12.72 -2.16 8.00
C THR A 12 13.58 -3.33 8.51
N GLY A 13 13.39 -3.74 9.77
CA GLY A 13 14.14 -4.87 10.35
C GLY A 13 13.86 -6.21 9.66
N ALA A 14 12.63 -6.44 9.20
CA ALA A 14 12.31 -7.64 8.43
C ALA A 14 12.95 -7.61 7.04
N LEU A 15 13.03 -6.45 6.40
CA LEU A 15 13.73 -6.25 5.14
C LEU A 15 15.24 -6.45 5.31
N ALA A 16 15.84 -5.89 6.38
CA ALA A 16 17.27 -6.01 6.68
C ALA A 16 17.72 -7.47 6.86
N LYS A 17 16.86 -8.33 7.44
CA LYS A 17 17.10 -9.78 7.55
C LYS A 17 17.13 -10.52 6.21
N LYS A 18 16.53 -9.94 5.16
CA LYS A 18 16.33 -10.60 3.86
C LYS A 18 17.17 -9.99 2.73
N ALA A 19 17.68 -8.78 2.92
CA ALA A 19 18.43 -8.04 1.92
C ALA A 19 19.90 -7.85 2.33
N ASN A 20 20.79 -7.75 1.35
CA ASN A 20 22.19 -7.40 1.62
C ASN A 20 22.32 -5.97 2.14
N SER A 21 21.45 -5.05 1.68
CA SER A 21 21.38 -3.67 2.14
C SER A 21 19.96 -3.13 2.00
N VAL A 22 19.58 -2.26 2.93
CA VAL A 22 18.30 -1.54 2.92
C VAL A 22 18.57 -0.05 3.01
N THR A 23 18.19 0.69 1.98
CA THR A 23 18.16 2.13 2.00
C THR A 23 16.73 2.56 2.33
N CYS A 24 16.57 3.36 3.39
CA CYS A 24 15.28 3.89 3.83
C CYS A 24 15.17 5.37 3.47
N VAL A 25 14.02 5.82 3.01
CA VAL A 25 13.68 7.24 2.87
C VAL A 25 12.47 7.56 3.74
N GLU A 26 12.62 8.52 4.64
CA GLU A 26 11.54 8.96 5.53
C GLU A 26 11.59 10.48 5.69
N LEU A 27 10.43 11.14 5.55
CA LEU A 27 10.32 12.60 5.65
C LEU A 27 10.62 13.12 7.06
N SER A 28 10.14 12.39 8.08
CA SER A 28 10.19 12.82 9.47
C SER A 28 11.48 12.39 10.16
N LYS A 29 12.32 13.37 10.55
CA LYS A 29 13.52 13.11 11.37
C LYS A 29 13.19 12.32 12.64
N ARG A 30 12.08 12.65 13.32
CA ARG A 30 11.65 11.95 14.53
C ARG A 30 11.36 10.46 14.27
N ARG A 31 10.62 10.15 13.20
CA ARG A 31 10.34 8.76 12.81
C ARG A 31 11.62 8.02 12.41
N SER A 32 12.49 8.68 11.67
CA SER A 32 13.81 8.12 11.28
C SER A 32 14.68 7.77 12.49
N THR A 33 14.67 8.63 13.53
CA THR A 33 15.40 8.36 14.79
C THR A 33 14.82 7.13 15.52
N ILE A 34 13.49 6.98 15.53
CA ILE A 34 12.83 5.81 16.11
C ILE A 34 13.21 4.55 15.29
N ASN A 35 13.20 4.64 13.96
CA ASN A 35 13.62 3.54 13.09
C ASN A 35 15.06 3.11 13.38
N ALA A 36 16.01 4.06 13.39
CA ALA A 36 17.41 3.79 13.69
C ALA A 36 17.61 3.15 15.09
N THR A 37 16.85 3.60 16.09
CA THR A 37 16.91 3.03 17.44
C THR A 37 16.33 1.62 17.50
N ARG A 38 15.17 1.40 16.83
CA ARG A 38 14.49 0.10 16.78
C ARG A 38 15.34 -0.97 16.11
N ASN A 39 16.03 -0.60 15.06
CA ASN A 39 16.75 -1.52 14.18
C ASN A 39 18.28 -1.41 14.34
N LYS A 40 18.75 -0.93 15.51
CA LYS A 40 20.18 -0.67 15.78
C LYS A 40 21.09 -1.90 15.71
N GLU A 41 20.53 -3.11 15.79
CA GLU A 41 21.26 -4.36 15.65
C GLU A 41 21.67 -4.70 14.22
N PHE A 42 21.09 -4.00 13.22
CA PHE A 42 21.42 -4.21 11.81
C PHE A 42 22.44 -3.17 11.33
N ASP A 43 23.52 -3.63 10.72
CA ASP A 43 24.61 -2.82 10.14
C ASP A 43 24.41 -2.52 8.64
N ASN A 44 23.36 -3.09 8.03
CA ASN A 44 23.05 -3.00 6.61
C ASN A 44 21.89 -2.05 6.29
N ILE A 45 21.55 -1.13 7.21
CA ILE A 45 20.49 -0.12 7.04
C ILE A 45 21.08 1.28 6.90
N GLU A 46 20.70 2.01 5.87
CA GLU A 46 20.97 3.43 5.67
C GLU A 46 19.65 4.22 5.64
N ILE A 47 19.59 5.36 6.32
CA ILE A 47 18.35 6.17 6.42
C ILE A 47 18.60 7.58 5.90
N PHE A 48 17.91 7.93 4.81
CA PHE A 48 17.83 9.29 4.27
C PHE A 48 16.60 10.00 4.84
N VAL A 49 16.83 11.20 5.41
CA VAL A 49 15.74 12.00 5.99
C VAL A 49 15.41 13.14 5.04
N GLY A 50 14.21 13.11 4.44
CA GLY A 50 13.78 14.17 3.53
C GLY A 50 12.62 13.75 2.64
N ASN A 51 12.14 14.71 1.83
CA ASN A 51 11.15 14.42 0.81
C ASN A 51 11.77 13.54 -0.28
N PHE A 52 11.09 12.45 -0.63
CA PHE A 52 11.58 11.48 -1.62
C PHE A 52 11.93 12.14 -2.95
N GLN A 53 11.10 13.04 -3.48
CA GLN A 53 11.37 13.74 -4.75
C GLN A 53 12.67 14.58 -4.70
N THR A 54 13.11 14.99 -3.52
CA THR A 54 14.38 15.70 -3.34
C THR A 54 15.55 14.74 -3.18
N VAL A 55 15.37 13.72 -2.34
CA VAL A 55 16.39 12.74 -1.98
C VAL A 55 16.69 11.77 -3.13
N GLU A 56 15.74 11.51 -4.02
CA GLU A 56 15.85 10.53 -5.09
C GLU A 56 17.10 10.74 -5.99
N LYS A 57 17.56 11.98 -6.09
CA LYS A 57 18.73 12.34 -6.92
C LYS A 57 20.03 11.74 -6.42
N ASP A 58 20.08 11.45 -5.11
CA ASP A 58 21.25 10.87 -4.44
C ASP A 58 21.15 9.33 -4.35
N LEU A 59 20.03 8.75 -4.83
CA LEU A 59 19.78 7.32 -4.78
C LEU A 59 20.21 6.62 -6.07
N GLY A 60 20.69 5.39 -5.95
CA GLY A 60 21.02 4.51 -7.06
C GLY A 60 19.81 3.71 -7.56
N GLN A 61 20.08 2.53 -8.08
CA GLN A 61 19.07 1.57 -8.54
C GLN A 61 19.02 0.34 -7.62
N PHE A 62 17.84 -0.22 -7.47
CA PHE A 62 17.53 -1.28 -6.53
C PHE A 62 16.85 -2.48 -7.19
N ASP A 63 17.11 -3.67 -6.67
CA ASP A 63 16.45 -4.90 -7.11
C ASP A 63 14.98 -4.94 -6.66
N VAL A 64 14.70 -4.37 -5.48
CA VAL A 64 13.36 -4.30 -4.91
C VAL A 64 13.15 -2.92 -4.28
N ILE A 65 11.99 -2.32 -4.56
CA ILE A 65 11.52 -1.10 -3.90
C ILE A 65 10.20 -1.40 -3.20
N THR A 66 10.03 -0.95 -1.96
CA THR A 66 8.77 -1.07 -1.23
C THR A 66 8.09 0.29 -1.07
N LEU A 67 6.77 0.30 -1.25
CA LEU A 67 5.90 1.47 -1.14
C LEU A 67 4.63 1.05 -0.38
N ILE A 68 4.73 0.98 0.95
CA ILE A 68 3.71 0.40 1.82
C ILE A 68 2.97 1.51 2.57
N GLY A 69 1.71 1.80 2.19
CA GLY A 69 0.92 2.86 2.81
C GLY A 69 1.50 4.25 2.54
N VAL A 70 1.91 4.54 1.31
CA VAL A 70 2.62 5.78 0.94
C VAL A 70 2.10 6.41 -0.33
N LEU A 71 1.70 5.63 -1.34
CA LEU A 71 1.26 6.17 -2.64
C LEU A 71 0.08 7.11 -2.48
N GLU A 72 -0.83 6.83 -1.58
CA GLU A 72 -2.03 7.62 -1.27
C GLU A 72 -1.73 9.08 -0.92
N TYR A 73 -0.52 9.35 -0.41
CA TYR A 73 -0.06 10.67 -0.01
C TYR A 73 0.72 11.43 -1.10
N ALA A 74 0.90 10.86 -2.29
CA ALA A 74 1.77 11.43 -3.33
C ALA A 74 1.42 12.89 -3.67
N GLN A 75 0.15 13.28 -3.59
CA GLN A 75 -0.30 14.65 -3.88
C GLN A 75 0.34 15.69 -2.94
N TYR A 76 0.74 15.33 -1.73
CA TYR A 76 1.40 16.25 -0.80
C TYR A 76 2.90 16.40 -1.06
N TYR A 77 3.52 15.40 -1.68
CA TYR A 77 4.98 15.29 -1.70
C TYR A 77 5.59 15.29 -3.09
N ILE A 78 4.76 15.10 -4.12
CA ILE A 78 5.20 15.10 -5.52
C ILE A 78 4.63 16.32 -6.24
N SER A 79 5.52 17.21 -6.66
CA SER A 79 5.18 18.43 -7.40
C SER A 79 4.89 18.09 -8.86
N SER A 80 3.65 17.72 -9.16
CA SER A 80 3.19 17.37 -10.51
C SER A 80 1.68 17.59 -10.66
N LYS A 81 1.20 17.76 -11.90
CA LYS A 81 -0.23 17.74 -12.23
C LYS A 81 -0.82 16.33 -12.12
N LYS A 82 0.04 15.30 -12.19
CA LYS A 82 -0.31 13.89 -12.05
C LYS A 82 0.64 13.23 -11.02
N PRO A 83 0.47 13.56 -9.72
CA PRO A 83 1.47 13.23 -8.71
C PRO A 83 1.64 11.72 -8.49
N TYR A 84 0.60 10.93 -8.63
CA TYR A 84 0.62 9.49 -8.43
C TYR A 84 1.39 8.79 -9.55
N GLU A 85 1.08 9.12 -10.81
CA GLU A 85 1.79 8.59 -11.96
C GLU A 85 3.25 9.07 -11.97
N GLU A 86 3.52 10.32 -11.60
CA GLU A 86 4.88 10.85 -11.51
C GLU A 86 5.68 10.11 -10.42
N PHE A 87 5.08 9.85 -9.27
CA PHE A 87 5.71 9.07 -8.22
C PHE A 87 6.09 7.66 -8.72
N LEU A 88 5.17 6.96 -9.37
CA LEU A 88 5.43 5.63 -9.92
C LEU A 88 6.53 5.65 -10.99
N LYS A 89 6.60 6.69 -11.83
CA LYS A 89 7.69 6.86 -12.81
C LYS A 89 9.04 7.09 -12.16
N ILE A 90 9.10 7.90 -11.09
CA ILE A 90 10.33 8.09 -10.32
C ILE A 90 10.77 6.74 -9.71
N VAL A 91 9.84 6.00 -9.10
CA VAL A 91 10.14 4.68 -8.55
C VAL A 91 10.64 3.71 -9.63
N LEU A 92 9.99 3.68 -10.79
CA LEU A 92 10.40 2.82 -11.92
C LEU A 92 11.84 3.12 -12.39
N LYS A 93 12.23 4.41 -12.43
CA LYS A 93 13.59 4.85 -12.77
C LYS A 93 14.65 4.25 -11.83
N HIS A 94 14.33 4.13 -10.54
CA HIS A 94 15.19 3.56 -9.50
C HIS A 94 15.15 2.02 -9.42
N LEU A 95 14.32 1.34 -10.19
CA LEU A 95 14.41 -0.10 -10.33
C LEU A 95 15.52 -0.51 -11.32
N LYS A 96 16.32 -1.51 -10.95
CA LYS A 96 17.22 -2.19 -11.88
C LYS A 96 16.43 -2.93 -12.97
N PRO A 97 17.05 -3.31 -14.09
CA PRO A 97 16.44 -4.29 -15.01
C PRO A 97 15.99 -5.54 -14.25
N ASN A 98 14.77 -6.02 -14.49
CA ASN A 98 14.11 -7.10 -13.76
C ASN A 98 13.85 -6.81 -12.26
N GLY A 99 14.01 -5.57 -11.82
CA GLY A 99 13.65 -5.13 -10.48
C GLY A 99 12.13 -5.06 -10.30
N LYS A 100 11.67 -5.06 -9.05
CA LYS A 100 10.25 -5.04 -8.73
C LYS A 100 9.89 -4.04 -7.65
N LEU A 101 8.74 -3.42 -7.82
CA LEU A 101 8.04 -2.65 -6.80
C LEU A 101 7.10 -3.58 -6.02
N ILE A 102 7.12 -3.47 -4.70
CA ILE A 102 6.12 -4.05 -3.80
C ILE A 102 5.31 -2.89 -3.23
N LEU A 103 4.06 -2.78 -3.64
CA LEU A 103 3.15 -1.73 -3.21
C LEU A 103 2.03 -2.31 -2.36
N ALA A 104 1.72 -1.70 -1.22
CA ALA A 104 0.50 -2.02 -0.47
C ALA A 104 -0.29 -0.75 -0.18
N ILE A 105 -1.61 -0.85 -0.37
CA ILE A 105 -2.54 0.28 -0.25
C ILE A 105 -3.95 -0.23 0.02
N GLU A 106 -4.76 0.57 0.72
CA GLU A 106 -6.20 0.30 0.86
C GLU A 106 -6.90 0.39 -0.50
N ASN A 107 -7.91 -0.47 -0.65
CA ASN A 107 -8.81 -0.40 -1.80
C ASN A 107 -9.87 0.68 -1.57
N LYS A 108 -9.96 1.62 -2.50
CA LYS A 108 -11.01 2.66 -2.55
C LYS A 108 -12.44 2.09 -2.43
N LEU A 109 -12.69 0.91 -2.98
CA LEU A 109 -13.98 0.23 -2.97
C LEU A 109 -14.04 -0.93 -1.95
N GLY A 110 -13.12 -0.95 -0.98
CA GLY A 110 -13.05 -2.00 0.02
C GLY A 110 -14.36 -2.20 0.78
N MET A 111 -14.77 -3.46 0.96
CA MET A 111 -16.02 -3.84 1.64
C MET A 111 -16.17 -3.16 3.01
N LYS A 112 -15.04 -2.98 3.73
CA LYS A 112 -15.03 -2.30 5.05
C LYS A 112 -15.67 -0.91 5.01
N TYR A 113 -15.47 -0.14 3.94
CA TYR A 113 -16.01 1.22 3.81
C TYR A 113 -17.52 1.20 3.55
N TRP A 114 -18.01 0.27 2.72
CA TRP A 114 -19.44 0.03 2.51
C TRP A 114 -20.12 -0.40 3.81
N ALA A 115 -19.44 -1.19 4.63
CA ALA A 115 -19.95 -1.70 5.89
C ALA A 115 -19.87 -0.71 7.06
N GLY A 116 -19.45 0.55 6.82
CA GLY A 116 -19.46 1.61 7.83
C GLY A 116 -18.14 1.86 8.55
N CYS A 117 -17.01 1.41 7.98
CA CYS A 117 -15.69 1.84 8.43
C CYS A 117 -15.42 3.27 7.99
N LYS A 118 -14.80 4.05 8.86
CA LYS A 118 -14.26 5.36 8.47
C LYS A 118 -13.05 5.20 7.55
N GLU A 119 -12.83 6.20 6.71
CA GLU A 119 -11.59 6.29 5.94
C GLU A 119 -10.38 6.41 6.86
N ASP A 120 -9.37 5.63 6.59
CA ASP A 120 -8.13 5.57 7.39
C ASP A 120 -7.38 6.92 7.42
N HIS A 121 -7.54 7.74 6.38
CA HIS A 121 -6.71 8.93 6.17
C HIS A 121 -7.38 10.25 6.55
N ASN A 122 -8.72 10.33 6.53
CA ASN A 122 -9.45 11.56 6.81
C ASN A 122 -10.54 11.42 7.88
N GLY A 123 -10.83 10.18 8.30
CA GLY A 123 -11.82 9.87 9.34
C GLY A 123 -13.29 10.10 8.92
N GLY A 124 -13.55 10.43 7.65
CA GLY A 124 -14.88 10.55 7.08
C GLY A 124 -15.50 9.19 6.75
N TYR A 125 -16.81 9.16 6.58
CA TYR A 125 -17.53 7.99 6.07
C TYR A 125 -17.75 8.12 4.56
N PHE A 126 -17.62 7.02 3.82
CA PHE A 126 -17.96 6.89 2.40
C PHE A 126 -17.18 7.79 1.42
N GLU A 127 -16.17 8.51 1.89
CA GLU A 127 -15.39 9.44 1.07
C GLU A 127 -14.75 8.78 -0.16
N SER A 128 -14.14 7.62 -0.01
CA SER A 128 -13.55 6.87 -1.13
C SER A 128 -14.61 6.37 -2.11
N ILE A 129 -15.73 5.87 -1.59
CA ILE A 129 -16.86 5.38 -2.39
C ILE A 129 -17.47 6.51 -3.25
N GLU A 130 -17.59 7.71 -2.67
CA GLU A 130 -18.08 8.91 -3.35
C GLU A 130 -16.98 9.64 -4.15
N ASN A 131 -15.83 9.03 -4.34
CA ASN A 131 -14.67 9.58 -5.08
C ASN A 131 -14.08 10.84 -4.44
N TYR A 132 -14.04 10.90 -3.10
CA TYR A 132 -13.38 11.94 -2.32
C TYR A 132 -13.92 13.37 -2.53
N PRO A 133 -15.24 13.62 -2.40
CA PRO A 133 -15.83 14.92 -2.67
C PRO A 133 -15.29 16.03 -1.76
N ASN A 134 -14.88 15.69 -0.53
CA ASN A 134 -14.41 16.64 0.48
C ASN A 134 -12.91 16.58 0.73
N ASN A 135 -12.21 15.60 0.15
CA ASN A 135 -10.78 15.38 0.40
C ASN A 135 -9.94 15.77 -0.83
N LYS A 136 -8.97 16.68 -0.63
CA LYS A 136 -8.11 17.18 -1.71
C LYS A 136 -6.67 16.66 -1.65
N GLY A 137 -6.31 15.83 -0.66
CA GLY A 137 -4.89 15.55 -0.40
C GLY A 137 -4.49 14.09 -0.35
N VAL A 138 -5.39 13.20 0.06
CA VAL A 138 -5.10 11.77 0.18
C VAL A 138 -6.16 11.00 -0.56
N ARG A 139 -5.77 10.02 -1.37
CA ARG A 139 -6.74 9.12 -2.00
C ARG A 139 -6.16 7.74 -2.21
N THR A 140 -7.02 6.75 -2.08
CA THR A 140 -6.76 5.37 -2.48
C THR A 140 -7.38 5.09 -3.85
N PHE A 141 -7.15 3.91 -4.38
CA PHE A 141 -7.49 3.58 -5.76
C PHE A 141 -8.24 2.25 -5.80
N SER A 142 -9.10 2.10 -6.80
CA SER A 142 -9.65 0.80 -7.16
C SER A 142 -8.58 -0.04 -7.89
N ARG A 143 -8.84 -1.34 -8.03
CA ARG A 143 -7.98 -2.24 -8.79
C ARG A 143 -7.71 -1.72 -10.21
N GLY A 144 -8.76 -1.39 -10.95
CA GLY A 144 -8.63 -0.91 -12.32
C GLY A 144 -7.90 0.43 -12.44
N GLU A 145 -8.03 1.34 -11.45
CA GLU A 145 -7.25 2.59 -11.41
C GLU A 145 -5.75 2.30 -11.23
N LEU A 146 -5.37 1.35 -10.35
CA LEU A 146 -3.97 0.94 -10.14
C LEU A 146 -3.40 0.23 -11.38
N GLU A 147 -4.13 -0.72 -11.97
CA GLU A 147 -3.72 -1.40 -13.21
C GLU A 147 -3.40 -0.38 -14.32
N LYS A 148 -4.33 0.55 -14.54
CA LYS A 148 -4.14 1.63 -15.52
C LYS A 148 -2.91 2.47 -15.20
N MET A 149 -2.68 2.85 -13.94
CA MET A 149 -1.50 3.63 -13.56
C MET A 149 -0.21 2.87 -13.83
N PHE A 150 -0.13 1.57 -13.55
CA PHE A 150 1.07 0.77 -13.84
C PHE A 150 1.35 0.71 -15.33
N ILE A 151 0.32 0.47 -16.16
CA ILE A 151 0.45 0.46 -17.62
C ILE A 151 0.91 1.84 -18.14
N ASP A 152 0.23 2.92 -17.73
CA ASP A 152 0.51 4.29 -18.20
C ASP A 152 1.90 4.80 -17.74
N THR A 153 2.47 4.21 -16.70
CA THR A 153 3.79 4.59 -16.16
C THR A 153 4.93 3.71 -16.65
N GLY A 154 4.63 2.61 -17.36
CA GLY A 154 5.63 1.79 -18.06
C GLY A 154 6.11 0.56 -17.29
N TYR A 155 5.37 0.09 -16.28
CA TYR A 155 5.65 -1.21 -15.69
C TYR A 155 5.26 -2.32 -16.67
N SER A 156 6.15 -3.31 -16.83
CA SER A 156 6.01 -4.36 -17.84
C SER A 156 4.94 -5.40 -17.50
N ASN A 157 4.76 -5.66 -16.21
CA ASN A 157 3.78 -6.60 -15.66
C ASN A 157 3.45 -6.25 -14.21
N HIS A 158 2.32 -6.74 -13.71
CA HIS A 158 1.94 -6.63 -12.31
C HIS A 158 1.06 -7.81 -11.87
N GLU A 159 1.14 -8.15 -10.59
CA GLU A 159 0.39 -9.22 -9.94
C GLU A 159 -0.30 -8.66 -8.71
N PHE A 160 -1.62 -8.92 -8.58
CA PHE A 160 -2.40 -8.52 -7.42
C PHE A 160 -2.50 -9.64 -6.39
N TYR A 161 -2.35 -9.24 -5.13
CA TYR A 161 -2.61 -10.04 -3.95
C TYR A 161 -3.58 -9.27 -3.05
N TYR A 162 -4.36 -10.01 -2.28
CA TYR A 162 -5.45 -9.49 -1.45
C TYR A 162 -5.22 -9.87 0.01
N PRO A 163 -4.48 -9.03 0.77
CA PRO A 163 -4.29 -9.23 2.21
C PRO A 163 -5.63 -9.09 2.93
N TYR A 164 -6.01 -10.09 3.72
CA TYR A 164 -7.26 -10.13 4.43
C TYR A 164 -7.03 -10.29 5.95
N PRO A 165 -7.71 -9.54 6.81
CA PRO A 165 -8.73 -8.53 6.49
C PRO A 165 -8.17 -7.19 5.99
N ASP A 166 -6.87 -6.92 6.17
CA ASP A 166 -6.20 -5.70 5.73
C ASP A 166 -4.68 -5.93 5.59
N TYR A 167 -3.97 -5.15 4.75
CA TYR A 167 -2.53 -5.28 4.53
C TYR A 167 -1.69 -4.94 5.77
N LYS A 168 -2.23 -4.15 6.71
CA LYS A 168 -1.52 -3.76 7.95
C LYS A 168 -1.32 -4.95 8.89
N LEU A 169 -2.31 -5.85 8.98
CA LEU A 169 -2.27 -7.07 9.81
C LEU A 169 -2.97 -8.23 9.08
N PRO A 170 -2.38 -8.76 8.01
CA PRO A 170 -3.01 -9.83 7.24
C PRO A 170 -2.97 -11.15 8.03
N MET A 171 -4.10 -11.84 8.08
CA MET A 171 -4.21 -13.22 8.55
C MET A 171 -4.01 -14.22 7.41
N VAL A 172 -4.42 -13.84 6.21
CA VAL A 172 -4.25 -14.61 4.97
C VAL A 172 -4.04 -13.63 3.80
N ILE A 173 -3.32 -14.07 2.79
CA ILE A 173 -3.12 -13.29 1.56
C ILE A 173 -3.61 -14.15 0.39
N TYR A 174 -4.69 -13.70 -0.25
CA TYR A 174 -5.22 -14.30 -1.47
C TYR A 174 -4.51 -13.72 -2.69
N SER A 175 -4.76 -14.30 -3.86
CA SER A 175 -4.22 -13.82 -5.15
C SER A 175 -5.22 -14.11 -6.27
N ASP A 176 -5.01 -13.56 -7.46
CA ASP A 176 -5.85 -13.86 -8.62
C ASP A 176 -5.87 -15.37 -8.97
N LYS A 177 -4.85 -16.13 -8.56
CA LYS A 177 -4.78 -17.59 -8.77
C LYS A 177 -5.47 -18.38 -7.66
N PHE A 178 -5.62 -17.82 -6.48
CA PHE A 178 -6.16 -18.47 -5.29
C PHE A 178 -7.06 -17.48 -4.55
N LEU A 179 -8.28 -17.33 -5.05
CA LEU A 179 -9.32 -16.50 -4.43
C LEU A 179 -9.98 -17.24 -3.26
N PRO A 180 -10.60 -16.54 -2.31
CA PRO A 180 -11.34 -17.17 -1.23
C PRO A 180 -12.57 -17.92 -1.74
N SER A 181 -12.95 -18.97 -1.03
CA SER A 181 -14.19 -19.69 -1.21
C SER A 181 -15.31 -19.14 -0.31
N ILE A 182 -16.56 -19.45 -0.62
CA ILE A 182 -17.70 -19.12 0.23
C ILE A 182 -17.46 -19.70 1.64
N GLY A 183 -17.60 -18.86 2.66
CA GLY A 183 -17.39 -19.21 4.05
C GLY A 183 -16.01 -18.87 4.61
N ASP A 184 -14.98 -18.69 3.80
CA ASP A 184 -13.61 -18.41 4.27
C ASP A 184 -13.48 -17.09 5.04
N LEU A 185 -14.31 -16.08 4.69
CA LEU A 185 -14.21 -14.74 5.22
C LEU A 185 -15.23 -14.42 6.34
N ARG A 186 -15.90 -15.45 6.89
CA ARG A 186 -16.92 -15.27 7.94
C ARG A 186 -16.36 -14.88 9.30
N ASN A 187 -15.12 -15.27 9.59
CA ASN A 187 -14.44 -14.97 10.87
C ASN A 187 -13.60 -13.69 10.76
N ASN A 188 -14.21 -12.61 10.30
CA ASN A 188 -13.54 -11.34 10.08
C ASN A 188 -13.29 -10.59 11.41
N MET A 189 -12.04 -10.24 11.68
CA MET A 189 -11.70 -9.23 12.70
C MET A 189 -11.91 -7.84 12.12
N ARG A 190 -13.05 -7.23 12.42
CA ARG A 190 -13.54 -6.02 11.76
C ARG A 190 -12.83 -4.74 12.15
N ASN A 191 -12.27 -4.68 13.35
CA ASN A 191 -11.79 -3.44 13.93
C ASN A 191 -10.35 -3.60 14.39
N PHE A 192 -9.42 -3.13 13.56
CA PHE A 192 -8.03 -3.01 13.97
C PHE A 192 -7.74 -1.65 14.62
N ASP A 193 -8.46 -0.60 14.20
CA ASP A 193 -8.09 0.80 14.43
C ASP A 193 -9.10 1.56 15.31
N GLY A 194 -10.24 0.98 15.64
CA GLY A 194 -11.26 1.63 16.46
C GLY A 194 -12.69 1.16 16.20
N ASP A 195 -13.60 1.66 17.01
CA ASP A 195 -15.03 1.38 16.87
C ASP A 195 -15.59 1.93 15.56
N ARG A 196 -16.49 1.16 14.94
CA ARG A 196 -17.21 1.56 13.74
C ARG A 196 -18.65 1.09 13.76
N PHE A 197 -19.48 1.68 12.92
CA PHE A 197 -20.80 1.15 12.65
C PHE A 197 -20.73 -0.21 11.97
N ILE A 198 -21.69 -1.06 12.28
CA ILE A 198 -21.91 -2.34 11.60
C ILE A 198 -23.22 -2.22 10.84
N LEU A 199 -23.16 -1.85 9.58
CA LEU A 199 -24.34 -1.63 8.75
C LEU A 199 -24.95 -2.94 8.26
N PHE A 200 -24.12 -3.96 8.02
CA PHE A 200 -24.55 -5.30 7.60
C PHE A 200 -23.51 -6.36 8.00
N ASP A 201 -23.84 -7.63 7.78
CA ASP A 201 -22.93 -8.75 7.97
C ASP A 201 -21.93 -8.84 6.81
N GLU A 202 -20.70 -8.39 7.05
CA GLU A 202 -19.63 -8.38 6.05
C GLU A 202 -19.27 -9.79 5.56
N GLY A 203 -19.33 -10.80 6.44
CA GLY A 203 -19.04 -12.18 6.03
C GLY A 203 -20.04 -12.68 4.98
N LYS A 204 -21.35 -12.38 5.19
CA LYS A 204 -22.39 -12.71 4.19
C LYS A 204 -22.25 -11.89 2.91
N ALA A 205 -21.89 -10.61 3.04
CA ALA A 205 -21.64 -9.76 1.87
C ALA A 205 -20.43 -10.27 1.06
N PHE A 206 -19.36 -10.68 1.72
CA PHE A 206 -18.22 -11.31 1.06
C PHE A 206 -18.62 -12.63 0.40
N ASP A 207 -19.39 -13.50 1.05
CA ASP A 207 -19.89 -14.73 0.40
C ASP A 207 -20.61 -14.41 -0.92
N ASN A 208 -21.46 -13.39 -0.93
CA ASN A 208 -22.19 -12.96 -2.13
C ASN A 208 -21.26 -12.40 -3.23
N VAL A 209 -20.29 -11.56 -2.89
CA VAL A 209 -19.34 -11.05 -3.90
C VAL A 209 -18.39 -12.13 -4.42
N ILE A 210 -18.04 -13.13 -3.60
CA ILE A 210 -17.26 -14.31 -4.02
C ILE A 210 -18.06 -15.14 -5.03
N GLU A 211 -19.33 -15.44 -4.73
CA GLU A 211 -20.22 -16.17 -5.61
C GLU A 211 -20.38 -15.50 -6.98
N ASN A 212 -20.35 -14.17 -7.02
CA ASN A 212 -20.44 -13.39 -8.26
C ASN A 212 -19.08 -13.06 -8.90
N GLY A 213 -17.96 -13.59 -8.39
CA GLY A 213 -16.62 -13.37 -8.94
C GLY A 213 -16.07 -11.94 -8.72
N LEU A 214 -16.60 -11.20 -7.76
CA LEU A 214 -16.30 -9.79 -7.53
C LEU A 214 -15.35 -9.53 -6.34
N PHE A 215 -14.85 -10.58 -5.68
CA PHE A 215 -13.99 -10.42 -4.51
C PHE A 215 -12.77 -9.49 -4.76
N PRO A 216 -12.04 -9.57 -5.88
CA PRO A 216 -10.93 -8.68 -6.15
C PRO A 216 -11.29 -7.19 -6.11
N GLU A 217 -12.49 -6.82 -6.55
CA GLU A 217 -12.96 -5.43 -6.59
C GLU A 217 -13.37 -4.91 -5.19
N PHE A 218 -13.80 -5.81 -4.30
CA PHE A 218 -14.28 -5.48 -2.96
C PHE A 218 -13.33 -5.87 -1.83
N SER A 219 -12.16 -6.47 -2.13
CA SER A 219 -11.13 -6.72 -1.13
C SER A 219 -10.75 -5.41 -0.42
N ASN A 220 -10.44 -5.45 0.88
CA ASN A 220 -10.22 -4.22 1.66
C ASN A 220 -8.91 -3.50 1.33
N SER A 221 -7.93 -4.23 0.79
CA SER A 221 -6.62 -3.68 0.43
C SER A 221 -5.93 -4.53 -0.64
N PHE A 222 -4.93 -3.96 -1.25
CA PHE A 222 -4.08 -4.61 -2.25
C PHE A 222 -2.64 -4.69 -1.77
N LEU A 223 -1.98 -5.79 -2.11
CA LEU A 223 -0.54 -5.91 -2.21
C LEU A 223 -0.23 -6.18 -3.68
N VAL A 224 0.52 -5.31 -4.33
CA VAL A 224 0.83 -5.43 -5.76
C VAL A 224 2.33 -5.61 -5.94
N ILE A 225 2.72 -6.58 -6.74
CA ILE A 225 4.09 -6.73 -7.22
C ILE A 225 4.10 -6.26 -8.67
N ALA A 226 4.78 -5.14 -8.94
CA ALA A 226 4.92 -4.59 -10.28
C ALA A 226 6.37 -4.66 -10.76
N TYR A 227 6.58 -5.01 -12.02
CA TYR A 227 7.90 -5.33 -12.60
C TYR A 227 8.33 -4.25 -13.59
N LYS A 228 9.64 -3.96 -13.60
CA LYS A 228 10.24 -3.07 -14.60
C LYS A 228 10.38 -3.77 -15.96
#